data_f6e5d20cc4fbce8b7e92052a0a8543f4
#
_entry.id   f6e5d20cc4fbce8b7e92052a0a8543f4
#
_cell.length_a   1.000
_cell.length_b   1.000
_cell.length_c   1.000
_cell.angle_alpha   90.00
_cell.angle_beta   90.00
_cell.angle_gamma   90.00
#
_symmetry.space_group_name_H-M   'P 1'
#
loop_
_entity.id
_entity.type
_entity.pdbx_description
1 polymer ?
#
loop_
_entity_poly.entity_id
_entity_poly.type
_entity_poly.pdbx_seq_one_letter_code
_entity_poly.pdbx_strand_id
1 'polypeptide(L)'
;MRTLLIVLVLCSMSILNAQQLNVVTYNVRNSNPNDAKAGNGWEQRCPVLTQLITFHDFDIFGAQEVKHNQLEDMLNALPQYSYIGVGRDDGKTKGEYAPIFYRK
;
A
#
# COMPACT_ATOMS: atom_id res chain seq x y z
N MET A 1 -18.09 -26.05 -41.19
CA MET A 1 -17.12 -26.53 -40.21
C MET A 1 -15.91 -25.59 -40.06
N ARG A 2 -15.23 -25.22 -41.15
CA ARG A 2 -14.09 -24.30 -41.10
C ARG A 2 -14.44 -22.93 -40.52
N THR A 3 -15.61 -22.35 -40.87
CA THR A 3 -16.09 -21.04 -40.40
C THR A 3 -16.47 -21.09 -38.91
N LEU A 4 -17.03 -22.18 -38.43
CA LEU A 4 -17.40 -22.39 -37.02
C LEU A 4 -16.15 -22.48 -36.13
N LEU A 5 -15.08 -23.14 -36.62
CA LEU A 5 -13.80 -23.24 -35.91
C LEU A 5 -13.12 -21.89 -35.75
N ILE A 6 -13.16 -21.03 -36.78
CA ILE A 6 -12.59 -19.69 -36.77
C ILE A 6 -13.35 -18.80 -35.77
N VAL A 7 -14.66 -18.87 -35.71
CA VAL A 7 -15.49 -18.12 -34.74
C VAL A 7 -15.21 -18.56 -33.31
N LEU A 8 -15.03 -19.86 -33.05
CA LEU A 8 -14.67 -20.38 -31.73
C LEU A 8 -13.27 -19.92 -31.28
N VAL A 9 -12.30 -19.89 -32.18
CA VAL A 9 -10.95 -19.39 -31.88
C VAL A 9 -10.95 -17.88 -31.62
N LEU A 10 -11.69 -17.10 -32.38
CA LEU A 10 -11.85 -15.66 -32.15
C LEU A 10 -12.58 -15.34 -30.83
N CYS A 11 -13.59 -16.11 -30.44
CA CYS A 11 -14.26 -15.97 -29.15
C CYS A 11 -13.35 -16.35 -27.96
N SER A 12 -12.46 -17.29 -28.13
CA SER A 12 -11.51 -17.69 -27.07
C SER A 12 -10.40 -16.67 -26.85
N MET A 13 -10.03 -15.89 -27.86
CA MET A 13 -9.01 -14.84 -27.75
C MET A 13 -9.51 -13.57 -27.02
N SER A 14 -10.81 -13.36 -26.88
CA SER A 14 -11.38 -12.19 -26.21
C SER A 14 -11.48 -12.29 -24.68
N ILE A 15 -11.05 -13.40 -24.08
CA ILE A 15 -11.18 -13.65 -22.62
C ILE A 15 -9.84 -13.52 -21.88
N LEU A 16 -8.73 -13.28 -22.57
CA LEU A 16 -7.42 -13.10 -21.96
C LEU A 16 -7.19 -11.65 -21.52
N ASN A 17 -7.87 -11.25 -20.44
CA ASN A 17 -7.53 -10.02 -19.72
C ASN A 17 -6.47 -10.36 -18.66
N ALA A 18 -5.23 -10.00 -18.92
CA ALA A 18 -4.18 -10.02 -17.90
C ALA A 18 -4.47 -8.89 -16.91
N GLN A 19 -4.66 -9.23 -15.62
CA GLN A 19 -4.70 -8.24 -14.53
C GLN A 19 -3.28 -7.89 -14.12
N GLN A 20 -3.00 -6.61 -13.98
CA GLN A 20 -1.74 -6.09 -13.50
C GLN A 20 -1.90 -5.63 -12.06
N LEU A 21 -1.03 -6.11 -11.16
CA LEU A 21 -0.99 -5.71 -9.75
C LEU A 21 0.27 -4.91 -9.48
N ASN A 22 0.11 -3.74 -8.87
CA ASN A 22 1.20 -2.94 -8.35
C ASN A 22 1.49 -3.36 -6.90
N VAL A 23 2.54 -4.15 -6.72
CA VAL A 23 3.01 -4.61 -5.40
C VAL A 23 4.28 -3.87 -5.04
N VAL A 24 4.29 -3.21 -3.88
CA VAL A 24 5.35 -2.28 -3.49
C VAL A 24 5.83 -2.57 -2.07
N THR A 25 7.09 -2.29 -1.81
CA THR A 25 7.65 -2.21 -0.46
C THR A 25 8.07 -0.77 -0.18
N TYR A 26 7.76 -0.25 1.01
CA TYR A 26 7.96 1.15 1.36
C TYR A 26 8.37 1.30 2.83
N ASN A 27 9.62 1.65 3.08
CA ASN A 27 10.04 2.06 4.40
C ASN A 27 9.61 3.51 4.63
N VAL A 28 8.68 3.74 5.53
CA VAL A 28 8.14 5.08 5.81
C VAL A 28 8.98 5.88 6.79
N ARG A 29 10.00 5.27 7.36
CA ARG A 29 10.84 5.82 8.45
C ARG A 29 10.00 6.21 9.68
N ASN A 30 10.32 5.67 10.82
CA ASN A 30 9.59 5.93 12.06
C ASN A 30 9.54 7.42 12.42
N SER A 31 8.48 7.82 13.07
CA SER A 31 8.37 9.16 13.67
C SER A 31 9.33 9.26 14.85
N ASN A 32 10.21 10.25 14.83
CA ASN A 32 11.18 10.46 15.90
C ASN A 32 11.49 11.95 16.10
N PRO A 33 11.93 12.34 17.33
CA PRO A 33 12.17 13.75 17.66
C PRO A 33 13.33 14.38 16.89
N ASN A 34 14.33 13.61 16.49
CA ASN A 34 15.49 14.14 15.78
C ASN A 34 15.12 14.61 14.38
N ASP A 35 14.31 13.85 13.66
CA ASP A 35 13.78 14.24 12.36
C ASP A 35 12.88 15.49 12.47
N ALA A 36 12.04 15.55 13.50
CA ALA A 36 11.19 16.71 13.76
C ALA A 36 12.01 17.99 14.01
N LYS A 37 13.08 17.91 14.79
CA LYS A 37 14.00 19.02 15.04
C LYS A 37 14.72 19.48 13.77
N ALA A 38 15.01 18.56 12.86
CA ALA A 38 15.65 18.85 11.58
C ALA A 38 14.68 19.40 10.52
N GLY A 39 13.40 19.54 10.84
CA GLY A 39 12.39 20.04 9.92
C GLY A 39 11.85 18.98 8.93
N ASN A 40 12.15 17.71 9.18
CA ASN A 40 11.75 16.58 8.34
C ASN A 40 11.04 15.49 9.17
N GLY A 41 10.21 15.90 10.10
CA GLY A 41 9.43 15.00 10.94
C GLY A 41 8.28 14.34 10.19
N TRP A 42 7.61 13.43 10.88
CA TRP A 42 6.49 12.70 10.32
C TRP A 42 5.38 13.60 9.80
N GLU A 43 5.05 14.66 10.52
CA GLU A 43 3.99 15.60 10.12
C GLU A 43 4.25 16.24 8.75
N GLN A 44 5.51 16.55 8.45
CA GLN A 44 5.91 17.08 7.15
C GLN A 44 5.94 16.00 6.07
N ARG A 45 6.33 14.78 6.40
CA ARG A 45 6.50 13.68 5.44
C ARG A 45 5.18 12.97 5.09
N CYS A 46 4.26 12.85 6.04
CA CYS A 46 3.03 12.09 5.87
C CYS A 46 2.19 12.55 4.65
N PRO A 47 1.92 13.84 4.44
CA PRO A 47 1.16 14.27 3.27
C PRO A 47 1.84 13.93 1.94
N VAL A 48 3.15 14.06 1.87
CA VAL A 48 3.94 13.76 0.65
C VAL A 48 3.91 12.26 0.36
N LEU A 49 4.13 11.45 1.38
CA LEU A 49 4.15 9.99 1.29
C LEU A 49 2.79 9.42 0.86
N THR A 50 1.72 9.89 1.47
CA THR A 50 0.36 9.42 1.16
C THR A 50 -0.11 9.86 -0.22
N GLN A 51 0.29 11.04 -0.67
CA GLN A 51 0.08 11.50 -2.05
C GLN A 51 0.83 10.64 -3.06
N LEU A 52 2.07 10.26 -2.76
CA LEU A 52 2.86 9.37 -3.61
C LEU A 52 2.19 7.99 -3.75
N ILE A 53 1.71 7.42 -2.65
CA ILE A 53 0.98 6.14 -2.67
C ILE A 53 -0.26 6.25 -3.55
N THR A 54 -1.03 7.30 -3.41
CA THR A 54 -2.24 7.55 -4.19
C THR A 54 -1.92 7.76 -5.67
N PHE A 55 -0.89 8.54 -5.97
CA PHE A 55 -0.48 8.85 -7.35
C PHE A 55 -0.04 7.60 -8.11
N HIS A 56 0.76 6.75 -7.48
CA HIS A 56 1.24 5.50 -8.09
C HIS A 56 0.24 4.35 -8.03
N ASP A 57 -0.89 4.55 -7.37
CA ASP A 57 -2.00 3.61 -7.37
C ASP A 57 -1.60 2.20 -6.92
N PHE A 58 -0.93 2.10 -5.77
CA PHE A 58 -0.51 0.82 -5.22
C PHE A 58 -1.71 -0.09 -4.93
N ASP A 59 -1.66 -1.33 -5.37
CA ASP A 59 -2.69 -2.33 -5.04
C ASP A 59 -2.43 -2.96 -3.68
N ILE A 60 -1.18 -3.37 -3.43
CA ILE A 60 -0.70 -3.93 -2.17
C ILE A 60 0.68 -3.34 -1.88
N PHE A 61 0.90 -2.89 -0.66
CA PHE A 61 2.25 -2.48 -0.24
C PHE A 61 2.56 -2.88 1.19
N GLY A 62 3.76 -3.42 1.40
CA GLY A 62 4.34 -3.62 2.71
C GLY A 62 5.04 -2.35 3.16
N ALA A 63 4.71 -1.84 4.33
CA ALA A 63 5.38 -0.70 4.94
C ALA A 63 6.27 -1.16 6.10
N GLN A 64 7.38 -0.46 6.33
CA GLN A 64 8.31 -0.75 7.42
C GLN A 64 8.49 0.47 8.30
N GLU A 65 8.91 0.25 9.55
CA GLU A 65 9.15 1.28 10.57
C GLU A 65 7.91 2.11 10.95
N VAL A 66 6.73 1.53 10.86
CA VAL A 66 5.47 2.23 11.12
C VAL A 66 5.14 2.19 12.59
N LYS A 67 5.13 3.32 13.28
CA LYS A 67 4.58 3.43 14.64
C LYS A 67 3.07 3.57 14.62
N HIS A 68 2.43 3.34 15.75
CA HIS A 68 0.96 3.35 15.84
C HIS A 68 0.35 4.68 15.37
N ASN A 69 0.90 5.81 15.78
CA ASN A 69 0.46 7.12 15.33
C ASN A 69 0.57 7.29 13.80
N GLN A 70 1.66 6.77 13.21
CA GLN A 70 1.85 6.80 11.75
C GLN A 70 0.83 5.92 11.02
N LEU A 71 0.53 4.74 11.57
CA LEU A 71 -0.49 3.86 11.03
C LEU A 71 -1.86 4.54 10.99
N GLU A 72 -2.25 5.20 12.08
CA GLU A 72 -3.52 5.93 12.16
C GLU A 72 -3.57 7.08 11.13
N ASP A 73 -2.53 7.87 11.04
CA ASP A 73 -2.44 8.97 10.08
C ASP A 73 -2.52 8.47 8.63
N MET A 74 -1.83 7.37 8.33
CA MET A 74 -1.88 6.74 7.00
C MET A 74 -3.30 6.24 6.66
N LEU A 75 -3.96 5.57 7.60
CA LEU A 75 -5.33 5.08 7.39
C LEU A 75 -6.32 6.23 7.17
N ASN A 76 -6.17 7.32 7.90
CA ASN A 76 -7.00 8.50 7.73
C ASN A 76 -6.78 9.18 6.36
N ALA A 77 -5.54 9.22 5.90
CA ALA A 77 -5.20 9.83 4.60
C ALA A 77 -5.47 8.90 3.41
N LEU A 78 -5.55 7.60 3.63
CA LEU A 78 -5.72 6.57 2.62
C LEU A 78 -6.98 5.71 2.89
N PRO A 79 -8.19 6.31 2.83
CA PRO A 79 -9.42 5.60 3.20
C PRO A 79 -9.75 4.42 2.27
N GLN A 80 -9.16 4.37 1.07
CA GLN A 80 -9.32 3.27 0.12
C GLN A 80 -8.54 2.00 0.50
N TYR A 81 -7.67 2.08 1.52
CA TYR A 81 -6.86 0.94 1.97
C TYR A 81 -7.34 0.39 3.30
N SER A 82 -7.14 -0.90 3.48
CA SER A 82 -7.14 -1.59 4.76
C SER A 82 -5.75 -2.15 5.05
N TYR A 83 -5.53 -2.73 6.22
CA TYR A 83 -4.22 -3.26 6.57
C TYR A 83 -4.29 -4.55 7.39
N ILE A 84 -3.18 -5.26 7.41
CA ILE A 84 -2.91 -6.38 8.31
C ILE A 84 -1.58 -6.09 9.00
N GLY A 85 -1.52 -6.24 10.30
CA GLY A 85 -0.30 -6.05 11.07
C GLY A 85 -0.58 -5.63 12.52
N VAL A 86 0.41 -5.82 13.36
CA VAL A 86 0.37 -5.49 14.79
C VAL A 86 1.70 -4.88 15.24
N GLY A 87 1.69 -4.19 16.35
CA GLY A 87 2.90 -3.67 16.98
C GLY A 87 3.82 -4.80 17.42
N ARG A 88 5.10 -4.66 17.12
CA ARG A 88 6.13 -5.69 17.37
C ARG A 88 6.32 -6.03 18.84
N ASP A 89 6.17 -5.05 19.75
CA ASP A 89 6.57 -5.21 21.12
C ASP A 89 5.53 -5.94 21.98
N ASP A 90 4.25 -5.82 21.65
CA ASP A 90 3.16 -6.43 22.44
C ASP A 90 2.14 -7.23 21.59
N GLY A 91 2.36 -7.30 20.28
CA GLY A 91 1.40 -7.91 19.37
C GLY A 91 0.09 -7.15 19.24
N LYS A 92 0.07 -5.89 19.63
CA LYS A 92 -1.09 -4.97 19.56
C LYS A 92 -0.70 -3.63 18.96
N THR A 93 -0.33 -2.66 19.79
CA THR A 93 -0.08 -1.28 19.36
C THR A 93 1.30 -0.74 19.69
N LYS A 94 2.10 -1.47 20.45
CA LYS A 94 3.43 -1.01 20.88
C LYS A 94 4.54 -1.42 19.94
N GLY A 95 5.47 -0.49 19.72
CA GLY A 95 6.63 -0.68 18.85
C GLY A 95 6.30 -0.46 17.38
N GLU A 96 7.27 -0.76 16.54
CA GLU A 96 7.11 -0.64 15.10
C GLU A 96 6.25 -1.78 14.55
N TYR A 97 5.38 -1.42 13.62
CA TYR A 97 4.65 -2.35 12.77
C TYR A 97 5.43 -2.57 11.47
N ALA A 98 5.19 -3.71 10.86
CA ALA A 98 5.49 -3.95 9.44
C ALA A 98 4.17 -4.33 8.73
N PRO A 99 3.24 -3.41 8.59
CA PRO A 99 1.90 -3.71 8.08
C PRO A 99 1.91 -3.94 6.58
N ILE A 100 0.95 -4.73 6.13
CA ILE A 100 0.62 -4.86 4.72
C ILE A 100 -0.69 -4.10 4.48
N PHE A 101 -0.62 -3.09 3.64
CA PHE A 101 -1.78 -2.35 3.17
C PHE A 101 -2.28 -2.94 1.86
N TYR A 102 -3.58 -3.01 1.72
CA TYR A 102 -4.21 -3.49 0.49
C TYR A 102 -5.46 -2.68 0.20
N ARG A 103 -5.74 -2.53 -1.08
CA ARG A 103 -6.93 -1.83 -1.56
C ARG A 103 -8.19 -2.62 -1.20
N LYS A 104 -9.18 -1.93 -0.66
CA LYS A 104 -10.51 -2.53 -0.37
C LYS A 104 -11.25 -2.93 -1.63
#